data_cad3d8f665c40a0d1ce47cf6d4b9faae
#
_entry.id   cad3d8f665c40a0d1ce47cf6d4b9faae
#
_cell.length_a   1.000
_cell.length_b   1.000
_cell.length_c   1.000
_cell.angle_alpha   90.00
_cell.angle_beta   90.00
_cell.angle_gamma   90.00
#
_symmetry.space_group_name_H-M   'P 1'
#
loop_
_entity.id
_entity.type
_entity.pdbx_description
1 polymer ?
#
loop_
_entity_poly.entity_id
_entity_poly.type
_entity_poly.pdbx_seq_one_letter_code
_entity_poly.pdbx_strand_id
1 'polypeptide(L)'
;MGIPDHLICLLRNLYVGQQATVRTGHGTTDWFQIGKGVCQGFIFSPCLFNLDAEYIMRNTGLEEAQAGIKIASRNINNLRYADDTTLLAESEEELKSLLIKVEEEREKLAKNSTFRKLRSWHLIPLLHGK
;
A
#
# COMPACT_ATOMS: atom_id res chain seq x y z
N MET A 1 8.87 10.07 -7.75
CA MET A 1 7.56 10.06 -8.43
C MET A 1 7.21 11.40 -9.12
N GLY A 2 8.05 12.42 -9.09
CA GLY A 2 7.87 13.67 -9.82
C GLY A 2 6.67 14.53 -9.39
N ILE A 3 6.17 14.34 -8.17
CA ILE A 3 5.11 15.19 -7.63
C ILE A 3 5.73 16.52 -7.20
N PRO A 4 5.20 17.66 -7.68
CA PRO A 4 5.71 18.97 -7.30
C PRO A 4 5.62 19.25 -5.79
N ASP A 5 6.65 19.89 -5.23
CA ASP A 5 6.76 20.12 -3.78
C ASP A 5 5.60 20.93 -3.20
N HIS A 6 5.04 21.86 -3.96
CA HIS A 6 3.89 22.65 -3.51
C HIS A 6 2.64 21.78 -3.30
N LEU A 7 2.43 20.75 -4.13
CA LEU A 7 1.32 19.79 -3.95
C LEU A 7 1.55 18.90 -2.73
N ILE A 8 2.80 18.48 -2.49
CA ILE A 8 3.16 17.73 -1.29
C ILE A 8 2.89 18.56 -0.05
N CYS A 9 3.26 19.85 -0.08
CA CYS A 9 3.01 20.79 1.02
C CYS A 9 1.51 20.97 1.28
N LEU A 10 0.71 21.15 0.24
CA LEU A 10 -0.75 21.27 0.35
C LEU A 10 -1.38 20.00 0.96
N LEU A 11 -0.99 18.82 0.47
CA LEU A 11 -1.47 17.55 1.03
C LEU A 11 -1.07 17.39 2.49
N ARG A 12 0.17 17.72 2.84
CA ARG A 12 0.65 17.67 4.23
C ARG A 12 -0.18 18.58 5.13
N ASN A 13 -0.43 19.82 4.71
CA ASN A 13 -1.25 20.77 5.47
C ASN A 13 -2.70 20.29 5.64
N LEU A 14 -3.23 19.57 4.66
CA LEU A 14 -4.58 19.00 4.73
C LEU A 14 -4.71 17.92 5.81
N TYR A 15 -3.63 17.19 6.10
CA TYR A 15 -3.61 16.09 7.07
C TYR A 15 -3.03 16.46 8.43
N VAL A 16 -2.38 17.63 8.56
CA VAL A 16 -1.84 18.10 9.84
C VAL A 16 -2.94 18.52 10.79
N GLY A 17 -2.89 18.00 12.01
CA GLY A 17 -3.79 18.41 13.08
C GLY A 17 -5.24 17.90 12.94
N GLN A 18 -5.49 16.92 12.07
CA GLN A 18 -6.82 16.33 11.94
C GLN A 18 -7.26 15.66 13.24
N GLN A 19 -8.51 15.92 13.61
CA GLN A 19 -9.15 15.30 14.77
C GLN A 19 -10.41 14.57 14.32
N ALA A 20 -10.76 13.54 15.05
CA ALA A 20 -11.99 12.77 14.85
C ALA A 20 -12.73 12.54 16.16
N THR A 21 -14.00 12.29 16.02
CA THR A 21 -14.86 11.78 17.08
C THR A 21 -15.71 10.66 16.51
N VAL A 22 -16.08 9.69 17.32
CA VAL A 22 -16.89 8.54 16.91
C VAL A 22 -18.26 8.64 17.58
N ARG A 23 -19.32 8.58 16.77
CA ARG A 23 -20.68 8.50 17.26
C ARG A 23 -21.05 7.04 17.45
N THR A 24 -21.42 6.68 18.67
CA THR A 24 -21.90 5.35 19.05
C THR A 24 -23.36 5.42 19.47
N GLY A 25 -23.99 4.25 19.66
CA GLY A 25 -25.37 4.20 20.21
C GLY A 25 -25.51 4.77 21.66
N HIS A 26 -24.37 4.94 22.34
CA HIS A 26 -24.31 5.44 23.73
C HIS A 26 -23.85 6.91 23.86
N GLY A 27 -23.57 7.57 22.70
CA GLY A 27 -23.10 8.95 22.67
C GLY A 27 -21.94 9.14 21.72
N THR A 28 -21.26 10.29 21.86
CA THR A 28 -20.10 10.66 21.03
C THR A 28 -18.86 10.64 21.92
N THR A 29 -17.76 10.10 21.40
CA THR A 29 -16.47 10.13 22.11
C THR A 29 -15.90 11.53 22.18
N ASP A 30 -14.93 11.75 23.08
CA ASP A 30 -14.09 12.94 23.03
C ASP A 30 -13.30 13.01 21.71
N TRP A 31 -12.90 14.23 21.34
CA TRP A 31 -12.07 14.45 20.17
C TRP A 31 -10.68 13.85 20.37
N PHE A 32 -10.21 13.07 19.40
CA PHE A 32 -8.86 12.52 19.40
C PHE A 32 -8.13 12.87 18.11
N GLN A 33 -6.83 13.02 18.20
CA GLN A 33 -6.02 13.33 17.02
C GLN A 33 -5.82 12.10 16.13
N ILE A 34 -5.98 12.31 14.81
CA ILE A 34 -5.66 11.30 13.80
C ILE A 34 -4.17 11.46 13.48
N GLY A 35 -3.36 10.52 13.97
CA GLY A 35 -1.91 10.54 13.73
C GLY A 35 -1.49 9.88 12.43
N LYS A 36 -2.37 9.10 11.76
CA LYS A 36 -1.98 8.22 10.64
C LYS A 36 -3.17 7.79 9.79
N GLY A 37 -2.90 7.54 8.49
CA GLY A 37 -3.87 7.02 7.54
C GLY A 37 -4.50 8.11 6.67
N VAL A 38 -5.36 7.69 5.76
CA VAL A 38 -6.17 8.56 4.91
C VAL A 38 -7.64 8.47 5.33
N CYS A 39 -8.37 9.57 5.20
CA CYS A 39 -9.78 9.62 5.56
C CYS A 39 -10.62 8.81 4.58
N GLN A 40 -11.42 7.88 5.09
CA GLN A 40 -12.40 7.17 4.28
C GLN A 40 -13.43 8.15 3.72
N GLY A 41 -13.75 8.03 2.43
CA GLY A 41 -14.70 8.93 1.74
C GLY A 41 -14.10 10.26 1.27
N PHE A 42 -12.84 10.54 1.56
CA PHE A 42 -12.16 11.74 1.05
C PHE A 42 -11.70 11.52 -0.40
N ILE A 43 -11.93 12.51 -1.26
CA ILE A 43 -11.73 12.39 -2.72
C ILE A 43 -10.30 12.00 -3.13
N PHE A 44 -9.29 12.41 -2.36
CA PHE A 44 -7.88 12.08 -2.63
C PHE A 44 -7.41 10.76 -2.02
N SER A 45 -8.19 10.16 -1.12
CA SER A 45 -7.77 8.95 -0.41
C SER A 45 -7.45 7.78 -1.34
N PRO A 46 -8.25 7.46 -2.38
CA PRO A 46 -7.91 6.41 -3.34
C PRO A 46 -6.62 6.71 -4.10
N CYS A 47 -6.40 7.96 -4.50
CA CYS A 47 -5.18 8.35 -5.21
C CYS A 47 -3.93 8.21 -4.33
N LEU A 48 -4.01 8.64 -3.07
CA LEU A 48 -2.91 8.53 -2.11
C LEU A 48 -2.61 7.07 -1.79
N PHE A 49 -3.64 6.24 -1.63
CA PHE A 49 -3.49 4.80 -1.46
C PHE A 49 -2.76 4.16 -2.63
N ASN A 50 -3.20 4.45 -3.87
CA ASN A 50 -2.59 3.92 -5.07
C ASN A 50 -1.13 4.38 -5.25
N LEU A 51 -0.81 5.63 -4.89
CA LEU A 51 0.57 6.15 -4.91
C LEU A 51 1.46 5.43 -3.91
N ASP A 52 0.97 5.15 -2.70
CA ASP A 52 1.68 4.41 -1.66
C ASP A 52 1.93 2.97 -2.10
N ALA A 53 0.90 2.31 -2.62
CA ALA A 53 0.99 0.97 -3.18
C ALA A 53 2.01 0.88 -4.33
N GLU A 54 1.97 1.83 -5.26
CA GLU A 54 2.90 1.91 -6.38
C GLU A 54 4.34 2.15 -5.91
N TYR A 55 4.53 3.01 -4.92
CA TYR A 55 5.83 3.28 -4.35
C TYR A 55 6.46 2.01 -3.73
N ILE A 56 5.67 1.26 -2.95
CA ILE A 56 6.11 -0.01 -2.36
C ILE A 56 6.55 -0.97 -3.47
N MET A 57 5.68 -1.19 -4.46
CA MET A 57 5.94 -2.18 -5.51
C MET A 57 7.16 -1.82 -6.37
N ARG A 58 7.41 -0.55 -6.65
CA ARG A 58 8.62 -0.10 -7.36
C ARG A 58 9.89 -0.33 -6.54
N ASN A 59 9.85 -0.05 -5.23
CA ASN A 59 11.03 -0.19 -4.38
C ASN A 59 11.37 -1.65 -4.05
N THR A 60 10.42 -2.57 -4.20
CA THR A 60 10.71 -4.00 -4.07
C THR A 60 11.56 -4.57 -5.21
N GLY A 61 11.74 -3.82 -6.31
CA GLY A 61 12.46 -4.31 -7.50
C GLY A 61 11.76 -5.50 -8.18
N LEU A 62 10.47 -5.70 -7.93
CA LEU A 62 9.71 -6.80 -8.53
C LEU A 62 9.63 -6.71 -10.06
N GLU A 63 9.67 -5.49 -10.61
CA GLU A 63 9.64 -5.27 -12.06
C GLU A 63 10.94 -5.76 -12.72
N GLU A 64 12.07 -5.72 -12.02
CA GLU A 64 13.39 -6.17 -12.48
C GLU A 64 13.63 -7.65 -12.14
N ALA A 65 12.86 -8.23 -11.23
CA ALA A 65 12.97 -9.63 -10.86
C ALA A 65 12.48 -10.51 -12.02
N GLN A 66 13.27 -11.53 -12.36
CA GLN A 66 12.81 -12.57 -13.29
C GLN A 66 11.73 -13.48 -12.67
N ALA A 67 11.34 -13.20 -11.44
CA ALA A 67 10.31 -13.86 -10.67
C ALA A 67 8.92 -13.61 -11.27
N GLY A 68 8.05 -14.62 -11.23
CA GLY A 68 6.69 -14.52 -11.72
C GLY A 68 6.35 -15.53 -12.81
N ILE A 69 5.15 -15.45 -13.33
CA ILE A 69 4.62 -16.35 -14.36
C ILE A 69 4.75 -15.70 -15.73
N LYS A 70 5.27 -16.42 -16.71
CA LYS A 70 5.37 -15.95 -18.10
C LYS A 70 4.05 -16.14 -18.84
N ILE A 71 3.41 -15.05 -19.23
CA ILE A 71 2.21 -15.06 -20.06
C ILE A 71 2.48 -14.23 -21.32
N ALA A 72 2.37 -14.83 -22.50
CA ALA A 72 2.60 -14.18 -23.79
C ALA A 72 3.91 -13.36 -23.84
N SER A 73 5.01 -13.96 -23.41
CA SER A 73 6.36 -13.36 -23.35
C SER A 73 6.52 -12.19 -22.36
N ARG A 74 5.52 -11.95 -21.51
CA ARG A 74 5.60 -10.98 -20.42
C ARG A 74 5.69 -11.72 -19.09
N ASN A 75 6.57 -11.22 -18.21
CA ASN A 75 6.65 -11.74 -16.85
C ASN A 75 5.65 -11.00 -15.97
N ILE A 76 4.73 -11.74 -15.34
CA ILE A 76 3.72 -11.21 -14.45
C ILE A 76 3.97 -11.79 -13.06
N ASN A 77 4.36 -10.95 -12.13
CA ASN A 77 4.67 -11.33 -10.75
C ASN A 77 3.69 -10.77 -9.73
N ASN A 78 2.84 -9.82 -10.12
CA ASN A 78 1.78 -9.29 -9.28
C ASN A 78 0.57 -8.86 -10.09
N LEU A 79 -0.60 -8.96 -9.45
CA LEU A 79 -1.86 -8.40 -9.93
C LEU A 79 -2.45 -7.56 -8.81
N ARG A 80 -2.97 -6.38 -9.16
CA ARG A 80 -3.52 -5.43 -8.18
C ARG A 80 -4.94 -5.03 -8.57
N TYR A 81 -5.83 -5.09 -7.59
CA TYR A 81 -7.19 -4.61 -7.70
C TYR A 81 -7.61 -3.91 -6.41
N ALA A 82 -7.85 -2.61 -6.45
CA ALA A 82 -8.11 -1.77 -5.29
C ALA A 82 -7.03 -1.97 -4.19
N ASP A 83 -7.39 -2.50 -3.04
CA ASP A 83 -6.50 -2.81 -1.91
C ASP A 83 -5.97 -4.25 -1.92
N ASP A 84 -6.43 -5.08 -2.84
CA ASP A 84 -5.96 -6.46 -2.99
C ASP A 84 -4.73 -6.52 -3.91
N THR A 85 -3.70 -7.21 -3.44
CA THR A 85 -2.51 -7.51 -4.23
C THR A 85 -2.23 -9.00 -4.21
N THR A 86 -2.19 -9.61 -5.38
CA THR A 86 -1.85 -11.02 -5.56
C THR A 86 -0.43 -11.12 -6.08
N LEU A 87 0.43 -11.87 -5.40
CA LEU A 87 1.78 -12.22 -5.88
C LEU A 87 1.72 -13.56 -6.62
N LEU A 88 2.45 -13.63 -7.73
CA LEU A 88 2.52 -14.79 -8.60
C LEU A 88 3.97 -15.27 -8.71
N ALA A 89 4.18 -16.57 -8.60
CA ALA A 89 5.50 -17.19 -8.73
C ALA A 89 5.40 -18.60 -9.31
N GLU A 90 6.49 -19.08 -9.90
CA GLU A 90 6.59 -20.45 -10.42
C GLU A 90 6.96 -21.47 -9.33
N SER A 91 7.53 -21.02 -8.19
CA SER A 91 7.90 -21.87 -7.07
C SER A 91 7.53 -21.26 -5.71
N GLU A 92 7.48 -22.11 -4.68
CA GLU A 92 7.20 -21.68 -3.31
C GLU A 92 8.34 -20.81 -2.74
N GLU A 93 9.58 -21.14 -3.05
CA GLU A 93 10.76 -20.40 -2.61
C GLU A 93 10.77 -18.99 -3.19
N GLU A 94 10.43 -18.89 -4.48
CA GLU A 94 10.31 -17.62 -5.18
C GLU A 94 9.21 -16.76 -4.57
N LEU A 95 8.02 -17.36 -4.33
CA LEU A 95 6.89 -16.68 -3.70
C LEU A 95 7.24 -16.15 -2.30
N LYS A 96 7.94 -16.95 -1.48
CA LYS A 96 8.43 -16.52 -0.17
C LYS A 96 9.40 -15.35 -0.28
N SER A 97 10.32 -15.40 -1.26
CA SER A 97 11.27 -14.31 -1.49
C SER A 97 10.56 -13.00 -1.88
N LEU A 98 9.56 -13.07 -2.76
CA LEU A 98 8.75 -11.92 -3.15
C LEU A 98 7.99 -11.33 -1.96
N LEU A 99 7.38 -12.20 -1.16
CA LEU A 99 6.62 -11.82 0.03
C LEU A 99 7.49 -11.06 1.05
N ILE A 100 8.68 -11.60 1.34
CA ILE A 100 9.63 -10.97 2.27
C ILE A 100 10.02 -9.58 1.78
N LYS A 101 10.35 -9.42 0.49
CA LYS A 101 10.71 -8.11 -0.09
C LYS A 101 9.58 -7.08 0.06
N VAL A 102 8.34 -7.48 -0.24
CA VAL A 102 7.18 -6.59 -0.11
C VAL A 102 6.98 -6.19 1.34
N GLU A 103 7.09 -7.12 2.28
CA GLU A 103 6.89 -6.84 3.70
C GLU A 103 7.99 -5.94 4.28
N GLU A 104 9.25 -6.14 3.89
CA GLU A 104 10.37 -5.26 4.27
C GLU A 104 10.16 -3.82 3.80
N GLU A 105 9.72 -3.60 2.56
CA GLU A 105 9.46 -2.25 2.05
C GLU A 105 8.25 -1.61 2.75
N ARG A 106 7.21 -2.39 3.04
CA ARG A 106 6.07 -1.93 3.85
C ARG A 106 6.50 -1.50 5.25
N GLU A 107 7.37 -2.26 5.90
CA GLU A 107 7.89 -1.92 7.23
C GLU A 107 8.76 -0.66 7.19
N LYS A 108 9.62 -0.50 6.18
CA LYS A 108 10.43 0.70 6.00
C LYS A 108 9.56 1.94 5.87
N LEU A 109 8.52 1.86 5.04
CA LEU A 109 7.54 2.94 4.90
C LEU A 109 6.77 3.19 6.20
N ALA A 110 6.34 2.13 6.88
CA ALA A 110 5.64 2.25 8.15
C ALA A 110 6.49 2.95 9.23
N LYS A 111 7.80 2.84 9.19
CA LYS A 111 8.72 3.56 10.10
C LYS A 111 8.90 5.02 9.73
N ASN A 112 8.90 5.34 8.43
CA ASN A 112 9.30 6.65 7.90
C ASN A 112 8.13 7.57 7.51
N SER A 113 6.90 7.07 7.44
CA SER A 113 5.76 7.78 6.86
C SER A 113 4.71 8.16 7.88
N THR A 114 4.13 9.34 7.69
CA THR A 114 2.91 9.80 8.36
C THR A 114 1.70 8.88 8.03
N PHE A 115 1.80 8.10 6.95
CA PHE A 115 0.76 7.20 6.45
C PHE A 115 0.83 5.77 7.02
N ARG A 116 1.29 5.61 8.22
CA ARG A 116 1.63 4.35 8.93
C ARG A 116 0.55 3.27 9.02
N LYS A 117 -0.66 3.45 8.49
CA LYS A 117 -1.77 2.50 8.69
C LYS A 117 -2.66 2.31 7.46
N LEU A 118 -2.07 2.04 6.30
CA LEU A 118 -2.77 1.35 5.23
C LEU A 118 -2.67 -0.15 5.47
N ARG A 119 -3.48 -0.67 6.38
CA ARG A 119 -3.43 -2.06 6.87
C ARG A 119 -4.31 -3.02 6.09
N SER A 120 -4.69 -2.71 4.87
CA SER A 120 -5.60 -3.59 4.13
C SER A 120 -5.00 -4.07 2.81
N TRP A 121 -3.80 -4.60 2.87
CA TRP A 121 -3.30 -5.38 1.75
C TRP A 121 -3.56 -6.85 2.04
N HIS A 122 -4.42 -7.45 1.26
CA HIS A 122 -4.58 -8.88 1.24
C HIS A 122 -3.58 -9.46 0.23
N LEU A 123 -2.50 -10.05 0.74
CA LEU A 123 -1.55 -10.79 -0.08
C LEU A 123 -2.13 -12.18 -0.30
N ILE A 124 -2.52 -12.48 -1.52
CA ILE A 124 -2.99 -13.82 -1.91
C ILE A 124 -1.84 -14.50 -2.67
N PRO A 125 -1.17 -15.50 -2.06
CA PRO A 125 -0.16 -16.27 -2.76
C PRO A 125 -0.83 -17.19 -3.78
N LEU A 126 -0.45 -17.08 -5.04
CA LEU A 126 -0.85 -18.02 -6.09
C LEU A 126 0.39 -18.75 -6.60
N LEU A 127 0.41 -20.07 -6.37
CA LEU A 127 1.35 -20.98 -7.00
C LEU A 127 0.75 -21.46 -8.31
N HIS A 128 1.47 -21.30 -9.40
CA HIS A 128 1.11 -21.95 -10.65
C HIS A 128 1.67 -23.36 -10.64
N GLY A 129 0.82 -24.34 -10.34
CA GLY A 129 1.16 -25.76 -10.50
C GLY A 129 1.33 -26.11 -11.97
N LYS A 130 2.42 -26.83 -12.30
CA LYS A 130 2.58 -27.49 -13.60
C LYS A 130 1.55 -28.60 -13.76
#